data_2ac183ce8bed6c715f51081ed522874c
#
_entry.id   2ac183ce8bed6c715f51081ed522874c
#
_cell.length_a   1.000
_cell.length_b   1.000
_cell.length_c   1.000
_cell.angle_alpha   90.00
_cell.angle_beta   90.00
_cell.angle_gamma   90.00
#
_symmetry.space_group_name_H-M   'P 1'
#
loop_
_entity.id
_entity.type
_entity.pdbx_description
1 polymer ?
#
loop_
_entity_poly.entity_id
_entity_poly.type
_entity_poly.pdbx_seq_one_letter_code
_entity_poly.pdbx_strand_id
1 'polypeptide(L)'
;MERGRTKEILGLGILSSMFFAVTFILNRSMNLSGGFWVWSAVLRYVFSLPILLVMVGMRGKLKPVWASIRRSPGAWFLWSTVGFGLFYAPLTWASDFGPSWMTVSLWQLTIVAGVFLNPLFGKPVPMKSLGAVAVILLGVVLLQSQEIASNGGGREALICVGLIAIAAVTYPLGNRKMMVLCGEELDTTQRVLGMTVCSMPFWLVLGCIGGAARGLPSTAQTVQALVVAVFSAVIATLLFFQATNLARNDPRQLSLAEGTIAGEIIFTLLGGVLLLHDPLPGAVQWVGIGVIIFGMLLNCRAAR
;
A
#
# COMPACT_ATOMS: atom_id res chain seq x y z
N MET A 1 -18.47 -26.56 7.81
CA MET A 1 -17.08 -26.06 7.99
C MET A 1 -16.72 -25.00 6.95
N GLU A 2 -17.00 -25.18 5.70
CA GLU A 2 -16.62 -24.26 4.61
C GLU A 2 -17.24 -22.84 4.71
N ARG A 3 -18.54 -22.74 5.04
CA ARG A 3 -19.20 -21.43 5.27
C ARG A 3 -18.63 -20.63 6.44
N GLY A 4 -18.17 -21.29 7.51
CA GLY A 4 -17.51 -20.64 8.66
C GLY A 4 -16.18 -20.03 8.25
N ARG A 5 -15.35 -20.79 7.52
CA ARG A 5 -14.04 -20.36 7.02
C ARG A 5 -14.13 -19.16 6.04
N THR A 6 -15.11 -19.20 5.13
CA THR A 6 -15.36 -18.08 4.20
C THR A 6 -15.73 -16.79 4.94
N LYS A 7 -16.56 -16.87 5.98
CA LYS A 7 -16.92 -15.70 6.81
C LYS A 7 -15.71 -15.13 7.55
N GLU A 8 -14.84 -15.99 8.08
CA GLU A 8 -13.62 -15.60 8.77
C GLU A 8 -12.66 -14.88 7.80
N ILE A 9 -12.42 -15.44 6.61
CA ILE A 9 -11.59 -14.84 5.56
C ILE A 9 -12.11 -13.45 5.18
N LEU A 10 -13.41 -13.32 4.92
CA LEU A 10 -14.02 -12.03 4.59
C LEU A 10 -13.95 -11.04 5.76
N GLY A 11 -14.20 -11.49 6.99
CA GLY A 11 -14.11 -10.65 8.19
C GLY A 11 -12.70 -10.09 8.39
N LEU A 12 -11.68 -10.94 8.32
CA LEU A 12 -10.27 -10.56 8.42
C LEU A 12 -9.86 -9.61 7.29
N GLY A 13 -10.27 -9.89 6.05
CA GLY A 13 -9.96 -9.06 4.90
C GLY A 13 -10.62 -7.68 4.95
N ILE A 14 -11.91 -7.59 5.33
CA ILE A 14 -12.61 -6.32 5.49
C ILE A 14 -11.99 -5.51 6.64
N LEU A 15 -11.69 -6.14 7.77
CA LEU A 15 -11.03 -5.47 8.90
C LEU A 15 -9.64 -4.97 8.52
N SER A 16 -8.89 -5.77 7.74
CA SER A 16 -7.60 -5.37 7.18
C SER A 16 -7.72 -4.14 6.29
N SER A 17 -8.68 -4.11 5.35
CA SER A 17 -8.87 -2.96 4.45
C SER A 17 -9.27 -1.70 5.21
N MET A 18 -10.05 -1.82 6.29
CA MET A 18 -10.36 -0.71 7.19
C MET A 18 -9.09 -0.14 7.85
N PHE A 19 -8.21 -0.99 8.36
CA PHE A 19 -6.94 -0.54 8.95
C PHE A 19 -5.94 -0.02 7.92
N PHE A 20 -5.92 -0.55 6.70
CA PHE A 20 -5.11 0.02 5.63
C PHE A 20 -5.58 1.43 5.23
N ALA A 21 -6.89 1.70 5.24
CA ALA A 21 -7.44 3.01 4.97
C ALA A 21 -6.90 4.11 5.90
N VAL A 22 -6.50 3.76 7.14
CA VAL A 22 -5.85 4.67 8.09
C VAL A 22 -4.61 5.37 7.48
N THR A 23 -3.87 4.67 6.59
CA THR A 23 -2.72 5.27 5.89
C THR A 23 -3.13 6.50 5.07
N PHE A 24 -4.16 6.37 4.25
CA PHE A 24 -4.58 7.44 3.34
C PHE A 24 -5.22 8.59 4.09
N ILE A 25 -6.06 8.29 5.09
CA ILE A 25 -6.73 9.29 5.93
C ILE A 25 -5.69 10.09 6.72
N LEU A 26 -4.77 9.42 7.42
CA LEU A 26 -3.82 10.12 8.27
C LEU A 26 -2.69 10.81 7.49
N ASN A 27 -2.25 10.28 6.34
CA ASN A 27 -1.33 11.01 5.49
C ASN A 27 -1.95 12.33 5.02
N ARG A 28 -3.22 12.30 4.61
CA ARG A 28 -3.96 13.51 4.26
C ARG A 28 -4.15 14.45 5.46
N SER A 29 -4.51 13.92 6.63
CA SER A 29 -4.63 14.68 7.87
C SER A 29 -3.32 15.39 8.24
N MET A 30 -2.19 14.68 8.18
CA MET A 30 -0.87 15.26 8.45
C MET A 30 -0.53 16.38 7.47
N ASN A 31 -0.85 16.21 6.19
CA ASN A 31 -0.67 17.25 5.17
C ASN A 31 -1.53 18.49 5.46
N LEU A 32 -2.85 18.31 5.69
CA LEU A 32 -3.78 19.41 6.03
C LEU A 32 -3.37 20.20 7.28
N SER A 33 -2.68 19.53 8.21
CA SER A 33 -2.14 20.16 9.43
C SER A 33 -0.77 20.84 9.22
N GLY A 34 -0.32 21.00 7.97
CA GLY A 34 0.98 21.60 7.62
C GLY A 34 2.18 20.68 7.83
N GLY A 35 1.95 19.39 8.07
CA GLY A 35 3.01 18.38 8.19
C GLY A 35 3.71 18.15 6.85
N PHE A 36 5.02 17.86 6.92
CA PHE A 36 5.82 17.58 5.73
C PHE A 36 5.77 16.08 5.41
N TRP A 37 5.37 15.71 4.20
CA TRP A 37 5.19 14.33 3.76
C TRP A 37 6.41 13.42 4.02
N VAL A 38 7.62 13.99 4.00
CA VAL A 38 8.86 13.25 4.32
C VAL A 38 8.77 12.63 5.72
N TRP A 39 8.33 13.40 6.72
CA TRP A 39 8.20 12.90 8.08
C TRP A 39 7.10 11.85 8.23
N SER A 40 5.99 12.00 7.50
CA SER A 40 4.93 10.98 7.45
C SER A 40 5.47 9.64 6.95
N ALA A 41 6.35 9.68 5.91
CA ALA A 41 6.98 8.49 5.37
C ALA A 41 8.02 7.89 6.33
N VAL A 42 8.97 8.69 6.78
CA VAL A 42 10.10 8.26 7.62
C VAL A 42 9.62 7.68 8.94
N LEU A 43 8.75 8.40 9.65
CA LEU A 43 8.29 7.99 10.98
C LEU A 43 7.48 6.70 10.98
N ARG A 44 6.72 6.42 9.91
CA ARG A 44 6.06 5.12 9.77
C ARG A 44 7.04 3.96 9.91
N TYR A 45 8.18 4.01 9.21
CA TYR A 45 9.16 2.92 9.23
C TYR A 45 10.01 2.94 10.50
N VAL A 46 10.35 4.12 11.01
CA VAL A 46 11.05 4.27 12.30
C VAL A 46 10.24 3.64 13.43
N PHE A 47 8.93 3.87 13.48
CA PHE A 47 8.05 3.27 14.51
C PHE A 47 7.72 1.79 14.23
N SER A 48 7.60 1.38 12.97
CA SER A 48 7.34 -0.03 12.65
C SER A 48 8.53 -0.93 13.01
N LEU A 49 9.75 -0.42 12.93
CA LEU A 49 10.97 -1.20 13.19
C LEU A 49 11.00 -1.82 14.60
N PRO A 50 10.88 -1.07 15.70
CA PRO A 50 10.91 -1.64 17.04
C PRO A 50 9.74 -2.62 17.28
N ILE A 51 8.55 -2.34 16.74
CA ILE A 51 7.39 -3.23 16.87
C ILE A 51 7.69 -4.58 16.21
N LEU A 52 8.19 -4.57 14.99
CA LEU A 52 8.54 -5.79 14.25
C LEU A 52 9.71 -6.54 14.90
N LEU A 53 10.71 -5.82 15.43
CA LEU A 53 11.82 -6.42 16.18
C LEU A 53 11.33 -7.16 17.42
N VAL A 54 10.43 -6.55 18.19
CA VAL A 54 9.84 -7.20 19.37
C VAL A 54 9.02 -8.42 18.94
N MET A 55 8.16 -8.29 17.92
CA MET A 55 7.29 -9.39 17.46
C MET A 55 8.08 -10.62 16.97
N VAL A 56 9.13 -10.41 16.16
CA VAL A 56 9.98 -11.50 15.65
C VAL A 56 10.92 -12.01 16.74
N GLY A 57 11.41 -11.11 17.61
CA GLY A 57 12.27 -11.43 18.74
C GLY A 57 11.59 -12.32 19.78
N MET A 58 10.36 -12.01 20.17
CA MET A 58 9.55 -12.83 21.09
C MET A 58 9.29 -14.25 20.57
N ARG A 59 9.28 -14.43 19.24
CA ARG A 59 9.16 -15.75 18.60
C ARG A 59 10.51 -16.48 18.47
N GLY A 60 11.61 -15.89 18.89
CA GLY A 60 12.97 -16.46 18.74
C GLY A 60 13.46 -16.53 17.28
N LYS A 61 12.83 -15.82 16.35
CA LYS A 61 13.02 -15.97 14.91
C LYS A 61 13.92 -14.90 14.26
N LEU A 62 14.74 -14.17 15.03
CA LEU A 62 15.63 -13.14 14.51
C LEU A 62 16.84 -13.71 13.74
N LYS A 63 17.42 -14.83 14.24
CA LYS A 63 18.62 -15.41 13.64
C LYS A 63 18.51 -15.70 12.14
N PRO A 64 17.42 -16.34 11.64
CA PRO A 64 17.25 -16.56 10.20
C PRO A 64 17.22 -15.27 9.38
N VAL A 65 16.62 -14.20 9.89
CA VAL A 65 16.57 -12.89 9.21
C VAL A 65 17.98 -12.34 9.00
N TRP A 66 18.79 -12.29 10.07
CA TRP A 66 20.16 -11.80 9.99
C TRP A 66 21.06 -12.68 9.11
N ALA A 67 20.86 -14.00 9.14
CA ALA A 67 21.60 -14.92 8.28
C ALA A 67 21.29 -14.67 6.80
N SER A 68 20.01 -14.47 6.45
CA SER A 68 19.58 -14.17 5.08
C SER A 68 20.11 -12.82 4.59
N ILE A 69 20.05 -11.77 5.43
CA ILE A 69 20.60 -10.44 5.10
C ILE A 69 22.10 -10.52 4.85
N ARG A 70 22.85 -11.21 5.72
CA ARG A 70 24.32 -11.36 5.58
C ARG A 70 24.72 -12.12 4.32
N ARG A 71 23.90 -13.07 3.85
CA ARG A 71 24.13 -13.84 2.62
C ARG A 71 24.05 -12.98 1.36
N SER A 72 23.16 -11.99 1.32
CA SER A 72 22.89 -11.18 0.14
C SER A 72 22.57 -9.72 0.48
N PRO A 73 23.49 -8.96 1.15
CA PRO A 73 23.17 -7.64 1.70
C PRO A 73 22.76 -6.62 0.63
N GLY A 74 23.40 -6.63 -0.54
CA GLY A 74 23.08 -5.73 -1.65
C GLY A 74 21.68 -5.96 -2.21
N ALA A 75 21.27 -7.23 -2.37
CA ALA A 75 19.92 -7.56 -2.84
C ALA A 75 18.86 -7.16 -1.80
N TRP A 76 19.12 -7.40 -0.51
CA TRP A 76 18.25 -6.96 0.56
C TRP A 76 18.08 -5.45 0.57
N PHE A 77 19.18 -4.69 0.51
CA PHE A 77 19.14 -3.22 0.48
C PHE A 77 18.36 -2.71 -0.75
N LEU A 78 18.71 -3.20 -1.94
CA LEU A 78 18.10 -2.77 -3.20
C LEU A 78 16.58 -3.01 -3.20
N TRP A 79 16.17 -4.25 -2.97
CA TRP A 79 14.76 -4.60 -3.11
C TRP A 79 13.91 -4.10 -1.95
N SER A 80 14.50 -3.91 -0.76
CA SER A 80 13.81 -3.25 0.34
C SER A 80 13.62 -1.75 0.06
N THR A 81 14.62 -1.09 -0.51
CA THR A 81 14.50 0.32 -0.91
C THR A 81 13.47 0.49 -2.04
N VAL A 82 13.47 -0.40 -3.03
CA VAL A 82 12.45 -0.38 -4.09
C VAL A 82 11.06 -0.65 -3.52
N GLY A 83 10.88 -1.73 -2.75
CA GLY A 83 9.56 -2.19 -2.29
C GLY A 83 8.97 -1.36 -1.16
N PHE A 84 9.79 -0.69 -0.34
CA PHE A 84 9.34 0.13 0.79
C PHE A 84 9.66 1.62 0.57
N GLY A 85 10.88 1.96 0.18
CA GLY A 85 11.32 3.34 -0.02
C GLY A 85 10.60 4.02 -1.18
N LEU A 86 10.83 3.53 -2.41
CA LEU A 86 10.25 4.07 -3.63
C LEU A 86 8.74 3.79 -3.77
N PHE A 87 8.19 2.93 -2.92
CA PHE A 87 6.76 2.76 -2.78
C PHE A 87 6.15 3.85 -1.90
N TYR A 88 6.60 3.94 -0.64
CA TYR A 88 5.85 4.70 0.36
C TYR A 88 6.17 6.20 0.35
N ALA A 89 7.37 6.60 -0.02
CA ALA A 89 7.72 8.02 -0.15
C ALA A 89 6.87 8.75 -1.21
N PRO A 90 6.73 8.24 -2.46
CA PRO A 90 5.82 8.85 -3.42
C PRO A 90 4.35 8.77 -3.00
N LEU A 91 3.92 7.67 -2.35
CA LEU A 91 2.56 7.52 -1.86
C LEU A 91 2.19 8.60 -0.83
N THR A 92 3.09 8.88 0.11
CA THR A 92 2.86 9.95 1.10
C THR A 92 2.90 11.33 0.47
N TRP A 93 3.79 11.54 -0.50
CA TRP A 93 3.84 12.81 -1.20
C TRP A 93 2.59 13.05 -2.06
N ALA A 94 2.02 12.01 -2.65
CA ALA A 94 0.78 12.11 -3.42
C ALA A 94 -0.40 12.63 -2.58
N SER A 95 -0.40 12.43 -1.25
CA SER A 95 -1.44 12.95 -0.35
C SER A 95 -1.48 14.49 -0.27
N ASP A 96 -0.44 15.18 -0.77
CA ASP A 96 -0.41 16.63 -0.85
C ASP A 96 -1.31 17.19 -1.97
N PHE A 97 -1.66 16.36 -2.97
CA PHE A 97 -2.27 16.80 -4.23
C PHE A 97 -3.77 16.49 -4.36
N GLY A 98 -4.41 15.97 -3.33
CA GLY A 98 -5.84 15.69 -3.42
C GLY A 98 -6.44 15.06 -2.18
N PRO A 99 -7.78 14.84 -2.19
CA PRO A 99 -8.46 14.18 -1.08
C PRO A 99 -8.01 12.72 -0.91
N SER A 100 -8.17 12.18 0.29
CA SER A 100 -7.70 10.85 0.65
C SER A 100 -8.30 9.75 -0.24
N TRP A 101 -9.59 9.86 -0.58
CA TRP A 101 -10.30 8.89 -1.43
C TRP A 101 -9.76 8.85 -2.88
N MET A 102 -9.23 9.96 -3.40
CA MET A 102 -8.62 10.01 -4.72
C MET A 102 -7.30 9.23 -4.73
N THR A 103 -6.44 9.46 -3.73
CA THR A 103 -5.15 8.79 -3.61
C THR A 103 -5.31 7.27 -3.50
N VAL A 104 -6.27 6.77 -2.68
CA VAL A 104 -6.51 5.33 -2.54
C VAL A 104 -7.12 4.72 -3.80
N SER A 105 -7.95 5.47 -4.54
CA SER A 105 -8.51 4.99 -5.81
C SER A 105 -7.43 4.85 -6.88
N LEU A 106 -6.52 5.82 -6.97
CA LEU A 106 -5.34 5.75 -7.84
C LEU A 106 -4.38 4.63 -7.44
N TRP A 107 -4.25 4.36 -6.13
CA TRP A 107 -3.42 3.28 -5.62
C TRP A 107 -3.79 1.90 -6.21
N GLN A 108 -5.02 1.72 -6.67
CA GLN A 108 -5.44 0.48 -7.32
C GLN A 108 -4.71 0.21 -8.65
N LEU A 109 -3.96 1.18 -9.20
CA LEU A 109 -2.99 0.95 -10.28
C LEU A 109 -1.94 -0.11 -9.92
N THR A 110 -1.76 -0.43 -8.63
CA THR A 110 -0.89 -1.54 -8.20
C THR A 110 -1.35 -2.90 -8.75
N ILE A 111 -2.65 -3.08 -8.97
CA ILE A 111 -3.21 -4.29 -9.60
C ILE A 111 -2.78 -4.36 -11.07
N VAL A 112 -2.89 -3.23 -11.76
CA VAL A 112 -2.44 -3.09 -13.17
C VAL A 112 -0.96 -3.41 -13.28
N ALA A 113 -0.13 -2.78 -12.45
CA ALA A 113 1.30 -3.01 -12.39
C ALA A 113 1.62 -4.49 -12.07
N GLY A 114 0.89 -5.09 -11.12
CA GLY A 114 1.03 -6.50 -10.77
C GLY A 114 0.84 -7.45 -11.95
N VAL A 115 -0.11 -7.18 -12.84
CA VAL A 115 -0.36 -7.97 -14.06
C VAL A 115 0.79 -7.81 -15.06
N PHE A 116 1.25 -6.58 -15.32
CA PHE A 116 2.33 -6.30 -16.27
C PHE A 116 3.72 -6.69 -15.77
N LEU A 117 3.92 -6.88 -14.48
CA LEU A 117 5.18 -7.36 -13.92
C LEU A 117 5.36 -8.89 -14.06
N ASN A 118 4.34 -9.66 -14.40
CA ASN A 118 4.42 -11.12 -14.50
C ASN A 118 5.55 -11.62 -15.41
N PRO A 119 5.80 -11.05 -16.61
CA PRO A 119 6.89 -11.49 -17.48
C PRO A 119 8.28 -11.38 -16.86
N LEU A 120 8.52 -10.39 -15.98
CA LEU A 120 9.79 -10.24 -15.26
C LEU A 120 10.07 -11.40 -14.28
N PHE A 121 9.05 -12.22 -14.00
CA PHE A 121 9.12 -13.40 -13.14
C PHE A 121 8.87 -14.71 -13.91
N GLY A 122 9.04 -14.68 -15.24
CA GLY A 122 8.86 -15.85 -16.11
C GLY A 122 7.42 -16.35 -16.23
N LYS A 123 6.43 -15.53 -15.86
CA LYS A 123 5.00 -15.86 -15.95
C LYS A 123 4.37 -15.09 -17.12
N PRO A 124 3.47 -15.71 -17.90
CA PRO A 124 2.77 -15.01 -18.97
C PRO A 124 1.83 -13.95 -18.37
N VAL A 125 1.55 -12.91 -19.15
CA VAL A 125 0.48 -11.97 -18.82
C VAL A 125 -0.87 -12.70 -18.92
N PRO A 126 -1.70 -12.75 -17.86
CA PRO A 126 -2.98 -13.42 -17.94
C PRO A 126 -3.93 -12.66 -18.86
N MET A 127 -4.23 -13.20 -20.03
CA MET A 127 -5.11 -12.54 -21.01
C MET A 127 -6.48 -12.17 -20.45
N LYS A 128 -7.03 -13.01 -19.56
CA LYS A 128 -8.29 -12.74 -18.86
C LYS A 128 -8.23 -11.50 -17.97
N SER A 129 -7.05 -11.19 -17.40
CA SER A 129 -6.86 -10.01 -16.55
C SER A 129 -6.73 -8.71 -17.35
N LEU A 130 -6.41 -8.76 -18.66
CA LEU A 130 -6.27 -7.54 -19.47
C LEU A 130 -7.59 -6.76 -19.59
N GLY A 131 -8.73 -7.46 -19.67
CA GLY A 131 -10.04 -6.80 -19.63
C GLY A 131 -10.28 -6.05 -18.31
N ALA A 132 -9.95 -6.66 -17.18
CA ALA A 132 -10.03 -6.03 -15.87
C ALA A 132 -9.08 -4.83 -15.75
N VAL A 133 -7.86 -4.96 -16.26
CA VAL A 133 -6.88 -3.86 -16.33
C VAL A 133 -7.42 -2.68 -17.12
N ALA A 134 -8.00 -2.92 -18.31
CA ALA A 134 -8.59 -1.86 -19.13
C ALA A 134 -9.73 -1.14 -18.39
N VAL A 135 -10.56 -1.88 -17.65
CA VAL A 135 -11.64 -1.31 -16.83
C VAL A 135 -11.08 -0.45 -15.70
N ILE A 136 -10.05 -0.91 -14.98
CA ILE A 136 -9.40 -0.12 -13.92
C ILE A 136 -8.81 1.17 -14.51
N LEU A 137 -8.09 1.10 -15.64
CA LEU A 137 -7.52 2.28 -16.28
C LEU A 137 -8.59 3.27 -16.75
N LEU A 138 -9.71 2.79 -17.30
CA LEU A 138 -10.85 3.65 -17.62
C LEU A 138 -11.38 4.36 -16.38
N GLY A 139 -11.54 3.66 -15.27
CA GLY A 139 -11.97 4.25 -14.00
C GLY A 139 -11.00 5.33 -13.50
N VAL A 140 -9.70 5.11 -13.62
CA VAL A 140 -8.66 6.10 -13.28
C VAL A 140 -8.77 7.36 -14.17
N VAL A 141 -8.99 7.19 -15.48
CA VAL A 141 -9.18 8.32 -16.41
C VAL A 141 -10.43 9.12 -16.04
N LEU A 142 -11.55 8.44 -15.75
CA LEU A 142 -12.78 9.10 -15.31
C LEU A 142 -12.58 9.84 -13.98
N LEU A 143 -11.88 9.23 -13.03
CA LEU A 143 -11.59 9.84 -11.72
C LEU A 143 -10.81 11.16 -11.87
N GLN A 144 -9.82 11.20 -12.76
CA GLN A 144 -8.94 12.35 -12.96
C GLN A 144 -9.48 13.38 -13.95
N SER A 145 -10.50 13.04 -14.73
CA SER A 145 -10.98 13.89 -15.84
C SER A 145 -11.43 15.28 -15.38
N GLN A 146 -12.07 15.39 -14.21
CA GLN A 146 -12.52 16.66 -13.65
C GLN A 146 -11.36 17.51 -13.13
N GLU A 147 -10.36 16.90 -12.49
CA GLU A 147 -9.17 17.59 -11.99
C GLU A 147 -8.32 18.15 -13.15
N ILE A 148 -8.16 17.37 -14.22
CA ILE A 148 -7.42 17.79 -15.41
C ILE A 148 -8.16 18.90 -16.16
N ALA A 149 -9.49 18.86 -16.18
CA ALA A 149 -10.31 19.87 -16.85
C ALA A 149 -10.45 21.17 -16.04
N SER A 150 -10.16 21.16 -14.74
CA SER A 150 -10.19 22.37 -13.92
C SER A 150 -9.02 23.30 -14.25
N ASN A 151 -9.30 24.62 -14.35
CA ASN A 151 -8.27 25.64 -14.63
C ASN A 151 -7.19 25.63 -13.52
N GLY A 152 -6.02 25.05 -13.83
CA GLY A 152 -4.85 24.98 -12.94
C GLY A 152 -4.63 23.64 -12.23
N GLY A 153 -5.62 22.76 -12.13
CA GLY A 153 -5.49 21.46 -11.44
C GLY A 153 -4.76 20.38 -12.24
N GLY A 154 -4.63 20.52 -13.53
CA GLY A 154 -4.08 19.48 -14.41
C GLY A 154 -2.63 19.09 -14.09
N ARG A 155 -1.78 20.04 -13.70
CA ARG A 155 -0.39 19.75 -13.31
C ARG A 155 -0.31 18.95 -12.02
N GLU A 156 -1.07 19.33 -11.01
CA GLU A 156 -1.10 18.65 -9.71
C GLU A 156 -1.67 17.23 -9.83
N ALA A 157 -2.74 17.08 -10.61
CA ALA A 157 -3.32 15.78 -10.93
C ALA A 157 -2.31 14.86 -11.63
N LEU A 158 -1.54 15.36 -12.59
CA LEU A 158 -0.50 14.60 -13.28
C LEU A 158 0.65 14.21 -12.34
N ILE A 159 1.07 15.10 -11.43
CA ILE A 159 2.08 14.81 -10.41
C ILE A 159 1.55 13.69 -9.49
N CYS A 160 0.32 13.81 -8.99
CA CYS A 160 -0.30 12.80 -8.14
C CYS A 160 -0.34 11.43 -8.84
N VAL A 161 -0.83 11.36 -10.08
CA VAL A 161 -0.86 10.10 -10.87
C VAL A 161 0.55 9.54 -11.06
N GLY A 162 1.54 10.39 -11.39
CA GLY A 162 2.93 9.96 -11.57
C GLY A 162 3.54 9.38 -10.30
N LEU A 163 3.33 10.03 -9.15
CA LEU A 163 3.80 9.54 -7.85
C LEU A 163 3.15 8.20 -7.49
N ILE A 164 1.84 8.08 -7.67
CA ILE A 164 1.14 6.83 -7.41
C ILE A 164 1.54 5.75 -8.41
N ALA A 165 1.79 6.06 -9.67
CA ALA A 165 2.28 5.09 -10.65
C ALA A 165 3.65 4.51 -10.25
N ILE A 166 4.58 5.36 -9.77
CA ILE A 166 5.87 4.90 -9.22
C ILE A 166 5.63 3.95 -8.05
N ALA A 167 4.81 4.35 -7.09
CA ALA A 167 4.47 3.52 -5.93
C ALA A 167 3.84 2.18 -6.35
N ALA A 168 2.88 2.22 -7.30
CA ALA A 168 2.14 1.08 -7.78
C ALA A 168 3.01 0.03 -8.48
N VAL A 169 4.09 0.44 -9.14
CA VAL A 169 5.05 -0.46 -9.78
C VAL A 169 6.08 -0.98 -8.77
N THR A 170 6.64 -0.10 -7.96
CA THR A 170 7.77 -0.44 -7.06
C THR A 170 7.34 -1.35 -5.92
N TYR A 171 6.13 -1.20 -5.40
CA TYR A 171 5.60 -2.06 -4.33
C TYR A 171 5.53 -3.54 -4.74
N PRO A 172 4.80 -3.96 -5.78
CA PRO A 172 4.74 -5.37 -6.17
C PRO A 172 6.08 -5.89 -6.69
N LEU A 173 6.88 -5.04 -7.37
CA LEU A 173 8.20 -5.42 -7.85
C LEU A 173 9.14 -5.79 -6.70
N GLY A 174 9.31 -4.89 -5.74
CA GLY A 174 10.18 -5.11 -4.57
C GLY A 174 9.71 -6.31 -3.74
N ASN A 175 8.40 -6.39 -3.44
CA ASN A 175 7.85 -7.52 -2.68
C ASN A 175 8.06 -8.86 -3.38
N ARG A 176 7.82 -8.97 -4.68
CA ARG A 176 8.01 -10.22 -5.43
C ARG A 176 9.49 -10.61 -5.50
N LYS A 177 10.40 -9.66 -5.71
CA LYS A 177 11.85 -9.94 -5.68
C LYS A 177 12.29 -10.42 -4.30
N MET A 178 11.76 -9.84 -3.21
CA MET A 178 12.02 -10.29 -1.85
C MET A 178 11.40 -11.67 -1.56
N MET A 179 10.23 -11.98 -2.10
CA MET A 179 9.67 -13.34 -2.00
C MET A 179 10.57 -14.37 -2.65
N VAL A 180 11.12 -14.09 -3.83
CA VAL A 180 12.08 -14.97 -4.51
C VAL A 180 13.37 -15.09 -3.72
N LEU A 181 13.91 -13.98 -3.19
CA LEU A 181 15.17 -13.98 -2.42
C LEU A 181 15.05 -14.76 -1.10
N CYS A 182 13.93 -14.64 -0.39
CA CYS A 182 13.69 -15.31 0.90
C CYS A 182 13.25 -16.77 0.74
N GLY A 183 12.66 -17.14 -0.39
CA GLY A 183 12.08 -18.46 -0.59
C GLY A 183 11.13 -18.85 0.54
N GLU A 184 11.27 -20.09 1.03
CA GLU A 184 10.51 -20.63 2.17
C GLU A 184 11.27 -20.51 3.50
N GLU A 185 12.51 -19.98 3.50
CA GLU A 185 13.36 -19.88 4.69
C GLU A 185 12.81 -18.87 5.72
N LEU A 186 12.12 -17.82 5.26
CA LEU A 186 11.57 -16.77 6.10
C LEU A 186 10.06 -16.67 5.98
N ASP A 187 9.37 -16.61 7.12
CA ASP A 187 7.96 -16.28 7.13
C ASP A 187 7.76 -14.78 6.76
N THR A 188 6.51 -14.42 6.50
CA THR A 188 6.19 -13.07 6.04
C THR A 188 6.57 -11.99 7.04
N THR A 189 6.40 -12.23 8.35
CA THR A 189 6.76 -11.24 9.39
C THR A 189 8.26 -11.03 9.43
N GLN A 190 9.04 -12.10 9.30
CA GLN A 190 10.50 -12.06 9.20
C GLN A 190 10.96 -11.28 7.95
N ARG A 191 10.32 -11.52 6.79
CA ARG A 191 10.62 -10.80 5.55
C ARG A 191 10.31 -9.32 5.69
N VAL A 192 9.15 -8.94 6.23
CA VAL A 192 8.78 -7.54 6.48
C VAL A 192 9.77 -6.87 7.44
N LEU A 193 10.19 -7.53 8.52
CA LEU A 193 11.23 -7.02 9.40
C LEU A 193 12.54 -6.77 8.65
N GLY A 194 13.03 -7.77 7.90
CA GLY A 194 14.28 -7.64 7.14
C GLY A 194 14.22 -6.49 6.11
N MET A 195 13.10 -6.37 5.39
CA MET A 195 12.87 -5.25 4.46
C MET A 195 12.84 -3.90 5.19
N THR A 196 12.21 -3.82 6.36
CA THR A 196 12.19 -2.59 7.16
C THR A 196 13.60 -2.21 7.60
N VAL A 197 14.38 -3.15 8.14
CA VAL A 197 15.78 -2.92 8.54
C VAL A 197 16.64 -2.46 7.36
N CYS A 198 16.56 -3.19 6.24
CA CYS A 198 17.42 -2.90 5.08
C CYS A 198 17.01 -1.64 4.32
N SER A 199 15.78 -1.14 4.48
CA SER A 199 15.36 0.16 3.96
C SER A 199 15.70 1.35 4.87
N MET A 200 16.16 1.11 6.14
CA MET A 200 16.47 2.20 7.08
C MET A 200 17.48 3.22 6.54
N PRO A 201 18.56 2.86 5.83
CA PRO A 201 19.47 3.85 5.27
C PRO A 201 18.77 4.85 4.36
N PHE A 202 17.82 4.41 3.52
CA PHE A 202 17.01 5.29 2.68
C PHE A 202 16.17 6.26 3.54
N TRP A 203 15.52 5.75 4.59
CA TRP A 203 14.68 6.56 5.47
C TRP A 203 15.50 7.57 6.29
N LEU A 204 16.69 7.19 6.73
CA LEU A 204 17.59 8.09 7.45
C LEU A 204 18.06 9.24 6.55
N VAL A 205 18.47 8.96 5.31
CA VAL A 205 18.84 9.98 4.32
C VAL A 205 17.67 10.92 4.05
N LEU A 206 16.48 10.36 3.79
CA LEU A 206 15.28 11.14 3.54
C LEU A 206 14.89 11.99 4.76
N GLY A 207 15.04 11.46 5.98
CA GLY A 207 14.82 12.19 7.23
C GLY A 207 15.81 13.33 7.45
N CYS A 208 17.08 13.14 7.12
CA CYS A 208 18.09 14.22 7.15
C CYS A 208 17.74 15.34 6.16
N ILE A 209 17.31 14.99 4.93
CA ILE A 209 16.86 15.95 3.93
C ILE A 209 15.62 16.70 4.46
N GLY A 210 14.66 15.99 5.05
CA GLY A 210 13.45 16.59 5.64
C GLY A 210 13.77 17.53 6.78
N GLY A 211 14.66 17.13 7.68
CA GLY A 211 15.12 17.95 8.79
C GLY A 211 15.83 19.23 8.35
N ALA A 212 16.67 19.13 7.34
CA ALA A 212 17.38 20.29 6.77
C ALA A 212 16.41 21.24 6.02
N ALA A 213 15.37 20.70 5.38
CA ALA A 213 14.44 21.49 4.56
C ALA A 213 13.35 22.20 5.40
N ARG A 214 12.79 21.53 6.42
CA ARG A 214 11.64 22.04 7.20
C ARG A 214 11.74 21.81 8.71
N GLY A 215 12.89 21.39 9.21
CA GLY A 215 13.08 21.08 10.63
C GLY A 215 12.42 19.76 11.06
N LEU A 216 12.25 19.58 12.37
CA LEU A 216 11.68 18.37 12.96
C LEU A 216 10.13 18.34 12.81
N PRO A 217 9.55 17.14 12.80
CA PRO A 217 8.09 16.99 12.71
C PRO A 217 7.41 17.53 13.97
N SER A 218 6.17 17.99 13.81
CA SER A 218 5.34 18.36 14.96
C SER A 218 4.97 17.13 15.80
N THR A 219 4.63 17.35 17.09
CA THR A 219 4.13 16.28 17.96
C THR A 219 2.89 15.62 17.36
N ALA A 220 1.97 16.42 16.80
CA ALA A 220 0.76 15.90 16.17
C ALA A 220 1.07 14.98 14.99
N GLN A 221 2.00 15.36 14.10
CA GLN A 221 2.44 14.52 12.99
C GLN A 221 3.13 13.24 13.48
N THR A 222 3.94 13.34 14.52
CA THR A 222 4.63 12.19 15.14
C THR A 222 3.65 11.16 15.67
N VAL A 223 2.61 11.62 16.42
CA VAL A 223 1.56 10.75 16.97
C VAL A 223 0.75 10.10 15.84
N GLN A 224 0.35 10.87 14.82
CA GLN A 224 -0.39 10.31 13.67
C GLN A 224 0.43 9.27 12.90
N ALA A 225 1.73 9.52 12.70
CA ALA A 225 2.62 8.56 12.06
C ALA A 225 2.79 7.26 12.89
N LEU A 226 2.82 7.36 14.22
CA LEU A 226 2.80 6.19 15.11
C LEU A 226 1.51 5.38 14.93
N VAL A 227 0.35 6.05 14.86
CA VAL A 227 -0.94 5.39 14.60
C VAL A 227 -0.91 4.66 13.25
N VAL A 228 -0.38 5.29 12.19
CA VAL A 228 -0.21 4.64 10.87
C VAL A 228 0.70 3.42 10.98
N ALA A 229 1.81 3.51 11.72
CA ALA A 229 2.73 2.38 11.90
C ALA A 229 2.06 1.19 12.61
N VAL A 230 1.30 1.44 13.67
CA VAL A 230 0.62 0.38 14.43
C VAL A 230 -0.52 -0.22 13.62
N PHE A 231 -1.47 0.60 13.18
CA PHE A 231 -2.71 0.11 12.59
C PHE A 231 -2.53 -0.36 11.14
N SER A 232 -1.85 0.41 10.31
CA SER A 232 -1.71 0.05 8.90
C SER A 232 -0.48 -0.83 8.63
N ALA A 233 0.70 -0.47 9.13
CA ALA A 233 1.89 -1.26 8.79
C ALA A 233 1.96 -2.61 9.54
N VAL A 234 1.41 -2.71 10.75
CA VAL A 234 1.46 -3.95 11.53
C VAL A 234 0.11 -4.67 11.53
N ILE A 235 -0.94 -4.09 12.10
CA ILE A 235 -2.21 -4.80 12.31
C ILE A 235 -2.86 -5.17 10.97
N ALA A 236 -3.04 -4.22 10.06
CA ALA A 236 -3.66 -4.49 8.76
C ALA A 236 -2.91 -5.57 7.98
N THR A 237 -1.58 -5.47 7.95
CA THR A 237 -0.73 -6.45 7.27
C THR A 237 -0.90 -7.85 7.84
N LEU A 238 -0.93 -8.00 9.16
CA LEU A 238 -1.10 -9.31 9.80
C LEU A 238 -2.48 -9.91 9.54
N LEU A 239 -3.54 -9.10 9.61
CA LEU A 239 -4.91 -9.53 9.31
C LEU A 239 -5.04 -10.00 7.86
N PHE A 240 -4.49 -9.24 6.91
CA PHE A 240 -4.52 -9.59 5.50
C PHE A 240 -3.75 -10.89 5.21
N PHE A 241 -2.59 -11.07 5.83
CA PHE A 241 -1.83 -12.30 5.67
C PHE A 241 -2.52 -13.50 6.32
N GLN A 242 -3.19 -13.32 7.44
CA GLN A 242 -4.01 -14.37 8.03
C GLN A 242 -5.16 -14.76 7.09
N ALA A 243 -5.87 -13.79 6.52
CA ALA A 243 -6.94 -14.03 5.55
C ALA A 243 -6.44 -14.81 4.32
N THR A 244 -5.32 -14.36 3.71
CA THR A 244 -4.74 -15.01 2.54
C THR A 244 -4.14 -16.38 2.85
N ASN A 245 -3.54 -16.57 4.02
CA ASN A 245 -3.05 -17.89 4.47
C ASN A 245 -4.19 -18.90 4.67
N LEU A 246 -5.31 -18.46 5.25
CA LEU A 246 -6.49 -19.30 5.37
C LEU A 246 -7.06 -19.68 3.98
N ALA A 247 -6.94 -18.79 3.01
CA ALA A 247 -7.44 -18.96 1.65
C ALA A 247 -6.48 -19.69 0.70
N ARG A 248 -5.20 -19.91 1.07
CA ARG A 248 -4.09 -20.28 0.16
C ARG A 248 -4.31 -21.51 -0.71
N ASN A 249 -5.10 -22.49 -0.23
CA ASN A 249 -5.33 -23.76 -0.91
C ASN A 249 -6.59 -23.76 -1.79
N ASP A 250 -7.35 -22.66 -1.80
CA ASP A 250 -8.57 -22.50 -2.58
C ASP A 250 -8.52 -21.17 -3.37
N PRO A 251 -8.31 -21.23 -4.69
CA PRO A 251 -8.23 -20.03 -5.54
C PRO A 251 -9.47 -19.13 -5.42
N ARG A 252 -10.64 -19.72 -5.16
CA ARG A 252 -11.89 -18.96 -5.00
C ARG A 252 -11.89 -18.16 -3.70
N GLN A 253 -11.46 -18.77 -2.59
CA GLN A 253 -11.36 -18.08 -1.31
C GLN A 253 -10.24 -17.05 -1.32
N LEU A 254 -9.11 -17.34 -2.00
CA LEU A 254 -8.02 -16.38 -2.16
C LEU A 254 -8.48 -15.13 -2.92
N SER A 255 -9.21 -15.31 -4.04
CA SER A 255 -9.78 -14.18 -4.78
C SER A 255 -10.79 -13.37 -3.96
N LEU A 256 -11.53 -14.01 -3.04
CA LEU A 256 -12.42 -13.30 -2.12
C LEU A 256 -11.62 -12.47 -1.11
N ALA A 257 -10.56 -13.03 -0.53
CA ALA A 257 -9.66 -12.29 0.37
C ALA A 257 -9.02 -11.07 -0.32
N GLU A 258 -8.50 -11.25 -1.53
CA GLU A 258 -7.91 -10.17 -2.32
C GLU A 258 -8.95 -9.11 -2.71
N GLY A 259 -10.18 -9.52 -3.02
CA GLY A 259 -11.28 -8.61 -3.35
C GLY A 259 -11.69 -7.69 -2.20
N THR A 260 -11.39 -8.06 -0.93
CA THR A 260 -11.69 -7.18 0.21
C THR A 260 -10.86 -5.90 0.23
N ILE A 261 -9.72 -5.85 -0.49
CA ILE A 261 -8.89 -4.63 -0.64
C ILE A 261 -9.69 -3.48 -1.24
N ALA A 262 -10.72 -3.77 -2.07
CA ALA A 262 -11.63 -2.73 -2.56
C ALA A 262 -12.32 -1.94 -1.43
N GLY A 263 -12.44 -2.53 -0.25
CA GLY A 263 -12.93 -1.86 0.96
C GLY A 263 -12.08 -0.67 1.40
N GLU A 264 -10.79 -0.65 1.05
CA GLU A 264 -9.91 0.51 1.34
C GLU A 264 -10.46 1.80 0.76
N ILE A 265 -11.02 1.76 -0.46
CA ILE A 265 -11.61 2.93 -1.12
C ILE A 265 -12.81 3.42 -0.31
N ILE A 266 -13.68 2.50 0.10
CA ILE A 266 -14.90 2.81 0.84
C ILE A 266 -14.56 3.39 2.22
N PHE A 267 -13.69 2.72 2.98
CA PHE A 267 -13.30 3.18 4.31
C PHE A 267 -12.52 4.49 4.28
N THR A 268 -11.65 4.69 3.27
CA THR A 268 -10.93 5.95 3.09
C THR A 268 -11.87 7.09 2.72
N LEU A 269 -12.83 6.86 1.82
CA LEU A 269 -13.84 7.85 1.47
C LEU A 269 -14.64 8.26 2.70
N LEU A 270 -15.17 7.28 3.44
CA LEU A 270 -15.93 7.55 4.66
C LEU A 270 -15.09 8.31 5.70
N GLY A 271 -13.87 7.84 5.97
CA GLY A 271 -12.98 8.48 6.94
C GLY A 271 -12.51 9.87 6.49
N GLY A 272 -12.20 10.07 5.20
CA GLY A 272 -11.81 11.35 4.65
C GLY A 272 -12.94 12.39 4.76
N VAL A 273 -14.16 12.01 4.35
CA VAL A 273 -15.32 12.92 4.42
C VAL A 273 -15.74 13.21 5.87
N LEU A 274 -15.83 12.19 6.72
CA LEU A 274 -16.35 12.34 8.07
C LEU A 274 -15.34 12.97 9.04
N LEU A 275 -14.05 12.66 8.90
CA LEU A 275 -13.02 13.10 9.85
C LEU A 275 -12.21 14.30 9.36
N LEU A 276 -11.98 14.40 8.03
CA LEU A 276 -11.15 15.45 7.44
C LEU A 276 -11.96 16.51 6.69
N HIS A 277 -13.28 16.29 6.56
CA HIS A 277 -14.14 17.13 5.71
C HIS A 277 -13.66 17.20 4.26
N ASP A 278 -13.05 16.10 3.76
CA ASP A 278 -12.68 15.99 2.36
C ASP A 278 -13.93 16.23 1.47
N PRO A 279 -13.80 16.93 0.34
CA PRO A 279 -14.91 17.14 -0.57
C PRO A 279 -15.46 15.80 -1.07
N LEU A 280 -16.77 15.71 -1.21
CA LEU A 280 -17.39 14.53 -1.81
C LEU A 280 -16.99 14.43 -3.30
N PRO A 281 -16.80 13.21 -3.83
CA PRO A 281 -16.57 13.02 -5.25
C PRO A 281 -17.72 13.61 -6.08
N GLY A 282 -17.39 14.25 -7.21
CA GLY A 282 -18.38 14.66 -8.19
C GLY A 282 -19.01 13.46 -8.93
N ALA A 283 -20.06 13.67 -9.69
CA ALA A 283 -20.80 12.58 -10.36
C ALA A 283 -19.89 11.69 -11.23
N VAL A 284 -18.99 12.28 -12.02
CA VAL A 284 -18.05 11.53 -12.87
C VAL A 284 -17.02 10.77 -12.02
N GLN A 285 -16.57 11.35 -10.92
CA GLN A 285 -15.63 10.72 -10.00
C GLN A 285 -16.28 9.52 -9.28
N TRP A 286 -17.56 9.61 -8.90
CA TRP A 286 -18.33 8.46 -8.38
C TRP A 286 -18.41 7.31 -9.39
N VAL A 287 -18.66 7.63 -10.67
CA VAL A 287 -18.62 6.62 -11.74
C VAL A 287 -17.22 6.01 -11.86
N GLY A 288 -16.18 6.84 -11.83
CA GLY A 288 -14.77 6.39 -11.86
C GLY A 288 -14.43 5.42 -10.73
N ILE A 289 -14.82 5.75 -9.48
CA ILE A 289 -14.65 4.87 -8.31
C ILE A 289 -15.38 3.53 -8.51
N GLY A 290 -16.65 3.58 -8.96
CA GLY A 290 -17.44 2.39 -9.24
C GLY A 290 -16.80 1.50 -10.31
N VAL A 291 -16.28 2.09 -11.37
CA VAL A 291 -15.58 1.39 -12.46
C VAL A 291 -14.28 0.76 -11.97
N ILE A 292 -13.48 1.46 -11.11
CA ILE A 292 -12.29 0.88 -10.50
C ILE A 292 -12.64 -0.35 -9.65
N ILE A 293 -13.60 -0.23 -8.75
CA ILE A 293 -14.06 -1.34 -7.88
C ILE A 293 -14.54 -2.52 -8.74
N PHE A 294 -15.32 -2.25 -9.79
CA PHE A 294 -15.77 -3.29 -10.70
C PHE A 294 -14.61 -3.98 -11.42
N GLY A 295 -13.62 -3.23 -11.90
CA GLY A 295 -12.39 -3.76 -12.50
C GLY A 295 -11.58 -4.62 -11.53
N MET A 296 -11.48 -4.23 -10.26
CA MET A 296 -10.83 -5.05 -9.21
C MET A 296 -11.54 -6.39 -9.03
N LEU A 297 -12.87 -6.38 -8.94
CA LEU A 297 -13.67 -7.60 -8.80
C LEU A 297 -13.56 -8.50 -10.04
N LEU A 298 -13.50 -7.92 -11.24
CA LEU A 298 -13.22 -8.66 -12.48
C LEU A 298 -11.84 -9.30 -12.45
N ASN A 299 -10.80 -8.58 -12.00
CA ASN A 299 -9.46 -9.13 -11.90
C ASN A 299 -9.40 -10.32 -10.92
N CYS A 300 -10.06 -10.22 -9.78
CA CYS A 300 -10.18 -11.32 -8.83
C CYS A 300 -10.86 -12.56 -9.44
N ARG A 301 -11.82 -12.37 -10.34
CA ARG A 301 -12.47 -13.49 -11.08
C ARG A 301 -11.56 -14.04 -12.17
N ALA A 302 -10.80 -13.21 -12.84
CA ALA A 302 -9.91 -13.63 -13.93
C ALA A 302 -8.67 -14.41 -13.42
N ALA A 303 -8.29 -14.24 -12.17
CA ALA A 303 -7.21 -14.98 -11.52
C ALA A 303 -7.58 -16.44 -11.15
N ARG A 304 -8.84 -16.82 -11.37
CA ARG A 304 -9.35 -18.20 -11.25
C ARG A 304 -9.15 -18.93 -12.57
#